data_2ddb887bc44de26b2e659bd3ccf8699d
#
_entry.id   2ddb887bc44de26b2e659bd3ccf8699d
#
_cell.length_a   1.000
_cell.length_b   1.000
_cell.length_c   1.000
_cell.angle_alpha   90.00
_cell.angle_beta   90.00
_cell.angle_gamma   90.00
#
_symmetry.space_group_name_H-M   'P 1'
#
loop_
_entity.id
_entity.type
_entity.pdbx_description
1 polymer ?
#
loop_
_entity_poly.entity_id
_entity_poly.type
_entity_poly.pdbx_seq_one_letter_code
_entity_poly.pdbx_strand_id
1 'polypeptide(L)'
;VVMLGREDGLLGPYGNTGYFGPYLHLSHVAGDGPGYRDNGYSTLGLFVPKPFLHGALYTEGRLSVNDFGNMLGSMGAGYRHFSPEWNRTIGGSFWYDIDSGHNSTFSQIGFGLETRGENWDMFANFYLPVRDDDQQFRRTVTASGVNVFNFQGQNLAVNSLNLVTQQVESAMKGFDTEFG
;
A
#
# COMPACT_ATOMS: atom_id res chain seq x y z
N VAL A 1 8.16 -7.17 -15.75
CA VAL A 1 8.60 -7.90 -14.55
C VAL A 1 9.77 -8.77 -14.96
N VAL A 2 10.95 -8.53 -14.43
CA VAL A 2 12.11 -9.40 -14.61
C VAL A 2 12.23 -10.23 -13.34
N MET A 3 11.90 -11.50 -13.41
CA MET A 3 12.14 -12.44 -12.31
C MET A 3 13.57 -12.96 -12.45
N LEU A 4 14.42 -12.64 -11.48
CA LEU A 4 15.73 -13.24 -11.32
C LEU A 4 15.62 -14.47 -10.42
N GLY A 5 14.91 -15.47 -10.90
CA GLY A 5 14.76 -16.77 -10.26
C GLY A 5 14.27 -17.75 -11.31
N ARG A 6 14.71 -18.99 -11.17
CA ARG A 6 14.29 -20.04 -12.10
C ARG A 6 12.79 -20.27 -11.94
N GLU A 7 12.02 -19.97 -12.98
CA GLU A 7 10.59 -20.33 -13.08
C GLU A 7 10.44 -21.86 -13.24
N ASP A 8 10.80 -22.62 -12.24
CA ASP A 8 10.38 -23.99 -12.17
C ASP A 8 9.04 -24.00 -11.44
N GLY A 9 7.98 -24.01 -12.22
CA GLY A 9 6.60 -23.78 -11.86
C GLY A 9 6.14 -24.43 -10.57
N LEU A 10 5.34 -23.71 -9.84
CA LEU A 10 4.42 -24.22 -8.82
C LEU A 10 3.47 -25.22 -9.49
N LEU A 11 3.92 -26.45 -9.65
CA LEU A 11 3.03 -27.54 -10.00
C LEU A 11 2.58 -28.21 -8.72
N GLY A 12 1.27 -28.35 -8.62
CA GLY A 12 0.59 -29.07 -7.56
C GLY A 12 1.10 -30.50 -7.32
N PRO A 13 0.49 -31.29 -6.43
CA PRO A 13 1.03 -32.48 -5.81
C PRO A 13 1.34 -33.67 -6.72
N TYR A 14 1.29 -33.50 -8.05
CA TYR A 14 1.58 -34.54 -9.02
C TYR A 14 2.76 -34.15 -9.92
N GLY A 15 3.97 -34.32 -9.38
CA GLY A 15 5.15 -34.64 -10.20
C GLY A 15 5.75 -33.50 -10.98
N ASN A 16 6.26 -32.53 -10.31
CA ASN A 16 7.59 -31.97 -10.58
C ASN A 16 8.03 -31.24 -9.32
N THR A 17 9.19 -31.57 -8.80
CA THR A 17 9.82 -30.89 -7.66
C THR A 17 10.30 -29.53 -8.12
N GLY A 18 9.37 -28.61 -8.41
CA GLY A 18 9.68 -27.22 -8.61
C GLY A 18 10.33 -26.64 -7.35
N TYR A 19 11.45 -25.98 -7.49
CA TYR A 19 12.12 -25.33 -6.38
C TYR A 19 11.22 -24.25 -5.80
N PHE A 20 10.64 -24.52 -4.64
CA PHE A 20 9.88 -23.58 -3.85
C PHE A 20 10.81 -22.92 -2.83
N GLY A 21 11.66 -22.02 -3.31
CA GLY A 21 12.65 -21.34 -2.50
C GLY A 21 12.50 -19.82 -2.48
N PRO A 22 13.31 -19.14 -1.69
CA PRO A 22 13.36 -17.70 -1.69
C PRO A 22 13.73 -17.14 -3.07
N TYR A 23 13.09 -16.04 -3.48
CA TYR A 23 13.45 -15.35 -4.71
C TYR A 23 13.38 -13.83 -4.54
N LEU A 24 14.18 -13.15 -5.35
CA LEU A 24 14.11 -11.70 -5.54
C LEU A 24 13.32 -11.41 -6.81
N HIS A 25 12.50 -10.40 -6.77
CA HIS A 25 11.85 -9.87 -7.97
C HIS A 25 12.12 -8.38 -8.12
N LEU A 26 12.28 -7.95 -9.34
CA LEU A 26 12.41 -6.55 -9.71
C LEU A 26 11.32 -6.23 -10.74
N SER A 27 10.60 -5.17 -10.50
CA SER A 27 9.58 -4.68 -11.44
C SER A 27 9.69 -3.17 -11.62
N HIS A 28 9.27 -2.70 -12.78
CA HIS A 28 9.14 -1.28 -13.08
C HIS A 28 7.79 -1.04 -13.76
N VAL A 29 7.08 -0.05 -13.27
CA VAL A 29 5.83 0.45 -13.87
C VAL A 29 6.14 1.82 -14.43
N ALA A 30 5.92 2.03 -15.73
CA ALA A 30 6.11 3.31 -16.40
C ALA A 30 4.76 4.03 -16.54
N GLY A 31 4.73 5.33 -16.23
CA GLY A 31 3.51 6.13 -16.29
C GLY A 31 2.63 5.95 -15.06
N ASP A 32 1.35 6.32 -15.19
CA ASP A 32 0.38 6.28 -14.10
C ASP A 32 0.13 4.82 -13.68
N GLY A 33 0.55 4.49 -12.47
CA GLY A 33 0.40 3.15 -11.93
C GLY A 33 -0.91 2.98 -11.15
N PRO A 34 -1.34 1.73 -10.90
CA PRO A 34 -2.46 1.47 -10.02
C PRO A 34 -2.17 1.98 -8.59
N GLY A 35 -3.19 2.46 -7.91
CA GLY A 35 -3.10 2.94 -6.53
C GLY A 35 -2.84 4.43 -6.38
N TYR A 36 -3.39 5.26 -7.25
CA TYR A 36 -3.31 6.74 -7.20
C TYR A 36 -1.88 7.31 -7.32
N ARG A 37 -1.02 6.61 -8.03
CA ARG A 37 0.35 7.05 -8.29
C ARG A 37 0.42 7.64 -9.68
N ASP A 38 0.60 8.95 -9.75
CA ASP A 38 0.69 9.72 -11.00
C ASP A 38 2.03 9.53 -11.73
N ASN A 39 2.89 8.58 -11.27
CA ASN A 39 4.26 8.45 -11.78
C ASN A 39 4.72 7.00 -11.78
N GLY A 40 5.70 6.73 -12.64
CA GLY A 40 6.39 5.45 -12.67
C GLY A 40 7.10 5.12 -11.35
N TYR A 41 7.26 3.85 -11.08
CA TYR A 41 8.00 3.37 -9.92
C TYR A 41 8.69 2.04 -10.17
N SER A 42 9.82 1.85 -9.49
CA SER A 42 10.58 0.60 -9.48
C SER A 42 10.42 -0.09 -8.13
N THR A 43 10.18 -1.39 -8.14
CA THR A 43 10.02 -2.20 -6.92
C THR A 43 11.04 -3.32 -6.91
N LEU A 44 11.76 -3.45 -5.80
CA LEU A 44 12.55 -4.62 -5.45
C LEU A 44 11.82 -5.39 -4.35
N GLY A 45 11.57 -6.66 -4.56
CA GLY A 45 10.93 -7.54 -3.58
C GLY A 45 11.74 -8.78 -3.27
N LEU A 46 11.64 -9.22 -2.02
CA LEU A 46 12.16 -10.49 -1.53
C LEU A 46 11.01 -11.32 -1.02
N PHE A 47 10.81 -12.50 -1.58
CA PHE A 47 9.81 -13.47 -1.15
C PHE A 47 10.50 -14.69 -0.53
N VAL A 48 10.07 -15.10 0.66
CA VAL A 48 10.63 -16.23 1.39
C VAL A 48 9.49 -17.20 1.79
N PRO A 49 9.29 -18.28 1.04
CA PRO A 49 8.29 -19.29 1.36
C PRO A 49 8.84 -20.35 2.31
N LYS A 50 7.97 -20.92 3.11
CA LYS A 50 8.19 -22.11 3.93
C LYS A 50 7.08 -23.12 3.65
N PRO A 51 7.34 -24.14 2.81
CA PRO A 51 6.32 -25.11 2.43
C PRO A 51 6.01 -26.09 3.58
N PHE A 52 4.78 -26.59 3.58
CA PHE A 52 4.24 -27.68 4.41
C PHE A 52 3.49 -28.67 3.51
N LEU A 53 3.00 -29.76 4.09
CA LEU A 53 2.39 -30.86 3.33
C LEU A 53 1.24 -30.42 2.40
N HIS A 54 0.40 -29.47 2.84
CA HIS A 54 -0.76 -29.01 2.05
C HIS A 54 -0.81 -27.48 1.97
N GLY A 55 0.30 -26.78 2.18
CA GLY A 55 0.30 -25.33 2.13
C GLY A 55 1.68 -24.75 2.28
N ALA A 56 1.73 -23.43 2.37
CA ALA A 56 2.95 -22.68 2.59
C ALA A 56 2.68 -21.43 3.43
N LEU A 57 3.53 -21.20 4.43
CA LEU A 57 3.71 -19.87 4.99
C LEU A 57 4.67 -19.10 4.08
N TYR A 58 4.50 -17.80 4.01
CA TYR A 58 5.46 -16.94 3.33
C TYR A 58 5.62 -15.61 4.05
N THR A 59 6.79 -15.01 3.86
CA THR A 59 7.03 -13.62 4.20
C THR A 59 7.52 -12.90 2.94
N GLU A 60 7.16 -11.65 2.81
CA GLU A 60 7.56 -10.84 1.68
C GLU A 60 7.90 -9.43 2.15
N GLY A 61 9.03 -8.90 1.65
CA GLY A 61 9.41 -7.50 1.81
C GLY A 61 9.53 -6.84 0.45
N ARG A 62 9.01 -5.62 0.31
CA ARG A 62 9.08 -4.83 -0.91
C ARG A 62 9.59 -3.43 -0.60
N LEU A 63 10.48 -2.94 -1.46
CA LEU A 63 10.91 -1.54 -1.48
C LEU A 63 10.62 -0.98 -2.86
N SER A 64 9.86 0.10 -2.91
CA SER A 64 9.56 0.79 -4.15
C SER A 64 10.09 2.22 -4.09
N VAL A 65 10.57 2.71 -5.22
CA VAL A 65 11.02 4.09 -5.40
C VAL A 65 10.32 4.64 -6.64
N ASN A 66 9.69 5.78 -6.51
CA ASN A 66 9.06 6.46 -7.63
C ASN A 66 10.08 7.34 -8.40
N ASP A 67 9.67 7.88 -9.55
CA ASP A 67 10.51 8.72 -10.41
C ASP A 67 10.99 10.02 -9.73
N PHE A 68 10.36 10.44 -8.62
CA PHE A 68 10.77 11.59 -7.81
C PHE A 68 11.68 11.22 -6.64
N GLY A 69 12.03 9.95 -6.47
CA GLY A 69 12.87 9.47 -5.39
C GLY A 69 12.14 9.23 -4.07
N ASN A 70 10.81 9.32 -4.03
CA ASN A 70 10.03 8.96 -2.85
C ASN A 70 9.98 7.43 -2.68
N MET A 71 10.00 6.99 -1.44
CA MET A 71 10.12 5.58 -1.10
C MET A 71 8.83 5.04 -0.48
N LEU A 72 8.53 3.80 -0.82
CA LEU A 72 7.50 2.98 -0.20
C LEU A 72 8.14 1.70 0.29
N GLY A 73 7.88 1.33 1.52
CA GLY A 73 8.27 0.04 2.11
C GLY A 73 7.04 -0.78 2.47
N SER A 74 7.03 -2.06 2.10
CA SER A 74 5.99 -3.01 2.47
C SER A 74 6.60 -4.26 3.06
N MET A 75 6.03 -4.77 4.14
CA MET A 75 6.39 -6.05 4.72
C MET A 75 5.13 -6.84 5.01
N GLY A 76 5.10 -8.09 4.60
CA GLY A 76 3.94 -8.94 4.79
C GLY A 76 4.28 -10.38 5.11
N ALA A 77 3.30 -11.08 5.65
CA ALA A 77 3.32 -12.51 5.85
C ALA A 77 1.96 -13.09 5.48
N GLY A 78 1.95 -14.31 4.98
CA GLY A 78 0.71 -14.97 4.61
C GLY A 78 0.83 -16.48 4.65
N TYR A 79 -0.35 -17.11 4.55
CA TYR A 79 -0.49 -18.54 4.47
C TYR A 79 -1.37 -18.91 3.28
N ARG A 80 -0.95 -19.91 2.52
CA ARG A 80 -1.69 -20.53 1.43
C ARG A 80 -1.89 -21.99 1.72
N HIS A 81 -3.10 -22.46 1.54
CA HIS A 81 -3.49 -23.86 1.72
C HIS A 81 -4.14 -24.36 0.42
N PHE A 82 -3.66 -25.48 -0.08
CA PHE A 82 -4.31 -26.19 -1.18
C PHE A 82 -5.36 -27.16 -0.64
N SER A 83 -6.61 -26.97 -1.06
CA SER A 83 -7.71 -27.89 -0.77
C SER A 83 -7.93 -28.84 -1.95
N PRO A 84 -7.60 -30.13 -1.80
CA PRO A 84 -7.85 -31.11 -2.87
C PRO A 84 -9.34 -31.29 -3.18
N GLU A 85 -10.21 -31.12 -2.18
CA GLU A 85 -11.67 -31.27 -2.35
C GLU A 85 -12.25 -30.20 -3.28
N TRP A 86 -11.74 -29.00 -3.18
CA TRP A 86 -12.21 -27.87 -4.01
C TRP A 86 -11.31 -27.61 -5.21
N ASN A 87 -10.22 -28.35 -5.34
CA ASN A 87 -9.16 -28.11 -6.33
C ASN A 87 -8.73 -26.63 -6.38
N ARG A 88 -8.53 -26.03 -5.20
CA ARG A 88 -8.24 -24.61 -5.06
C ARG A 88 -7.21 -24.33 -3.98
N THR A 89 -6.44 -23.29 -4.18
CA THR A 89 -5.62 -22.68 -3.15
C THR A 89 -6.43 -21.57 -2.48
N ILE A 90 -6.48 -21.60 -1.15
CA ILE A 90 -7.08 -20.54 -0.33
C ILE A 90 -5.97 -19.93 0.51
N GLY A 91 -5.92 -18.63 0.60
CA GLY A 91 -4.88 -17.93 1.32
C GLY A 91 -5.36 -16.70 2.04
N GLY A 92 -4.56 -16.30 3.01
CA GLY A 92 -4.71 -15.03 3.70
C GLY A 92 -3.35 -14.41 3.98
N SER A 93 -3.31 -13.10 4.01
CA SER A 93 -2.09 -12.33 4.24
C SER A 93 -2.34 -11.11 5.12
N PHE A 94 -1.29 -10.70 5.78
CA PHE A 94 -1.21 -9.48 6.57
C PHE A 94 -0.02 -8.65 6.07
N TRP A 95 -0.21 -7.34 5.95
CA TRP A 95 0.77 -6.41 5.43
C TRP A 95 0.89 -5.19 6.34
N TYR A 96 2.09 -4.66 6.40
CA TYR A 96 2.38 -3.36 6.96
C TYR A 96 3.12 -2.53 5.91
N ASP A 97 2.55 -1.39 5.56
CA ASP A 97 3.07 -0.50 4.54
C ASP A 97 3.44 0.85 5.16
N ILE A 98 4.55 1.42 4.67
CA ILE A 98 4.99 2.78 4.97
C ILE A 98 5.16 3.49 3.64
N ASP A 99 4.43 4.57 3.43
CA ASP A 99 4.44 5.37 2.20
C ASP A 99 4.92 6.79 2.50
N SER A 100 6.05 7.18 1.91
CA SER A 100 6.58 8.54 1.90
C SER A 100 6.46 9.18 0.51
N GLY A 101 5.58 8.65 -0.36
CA GLY A 101 5.37 9.09 -1.74
C GLY A 101 4.71 10.47 -1.87
N HIS A 102 4.21 11.02 -0.78
CA HIS A 102 3.55 12.31 -0.68
C HIS A 102 4.35 13.31 0.15
N ASN A 103 3.79 14.47 0.46
CA ASN A 103 4.43 15.44 1.37
C ASN A 103 4.48 14.93 2.82
N SER A 104 3.68 13.94 3.13
CA SER A 104 3.57 13.31 4.45
C SER A 104 3.86 11.83 4.36
N THR A 105 4.30 11.22 5.48
CA THR A 105 4.52 9.78 5.57
C THR A 105 3.34 9.12 6.24
N PHE A 106 2.74 8.17 5.56
CA PHE A 106 1.62 7.38 6.05
C PHE A 106 2.03 5.94 6.33
N SER A 107 1.35 5.32 7.27
CA SER A 107 1.50 3.89 7.57
C SER A 107 0.14 3.24 7.58
N GLN A 108 0.05 2.04 7.02
CA GLN A 108 -1.19 1.29 6.97
C GLN A 108 -0.98 -0.19 7.25
N ILE A 109 -2.03 -0.85 7.72
CA ILE A 109 -2.14 -2.29 7.82
C ILE A 109 -3.05 -2.78 6.71
N GLY A 110 -2.62 -3.83 6.02
CA GLY A 110 -3.38 -4.52 4.99
C GLY A 110 -3.73 -5.94 5.41
N PHE A 111 -4.93 -6.39 5.05
CA PHE A 111 -5.36 -7.78 5.15
C PHE A 111 -5.78 -8.23 3.76
N GLY A 112 -5.21 -9.34 3.29
CA GLY A 112 -5.53 -9.93 2.01
C GLY A 112 -6.17 -11.31 2.20
N LEU A 113 -7.20 -11.59 1.40
CA LEU A 113 -7.77 -12.91 1.21
C LEU A 113 -7.65 -13.29 -0.24
N GLU A 114 -7.28 -14.52 -0.53
CA GLU A 114 -7.17 -15.01 -1.90
C GLU A 114 -7.76 -16.41 -2.04
N THR A 115 -8.34 -16.68 -3.19
CA THR A 115 -8.64 -18.02 -3.63
C THR A 115 -8.29 -18.16 -5.09
N ARG A 116 -7.51 -19.19 -5.43
CA ARG A 116 -7.02 -19.46 -6.78
C ARG A 116 -7.41 -20.87 -7.21
N GLY A 117 -7.92 -20.98 -8.40
CA GLY A 117 -8.33 -22.26 -8.99
C GLY A 117 -8.01 -22.33 -10.45
N GLU A 118 -8.48 -23.39 -11.09
CA GLU A 118 -8.22 -23.62 -12.51
C GLU A 118 -9.04 -22.70 -13.42
N ASN A 119 -10.26 -22.33 -12.99
CA ASN A 119 -11.20 -21.62 -13.84
C ASN A 119 -11.40 -20.16 -13.46
N TRP A 120 -11.10 -19.77 -12.23
CA TRP A 120 -11.27 -18.42 -11.74
C TRP A 120 -10.44 -18.18 -10.47
N ASP A 121 -10.05 -16.95 -10.28
CA ASP A 121 -9.34 -16.45 -9.10
C ASP A 121 -10.13 -15.31 -8.46
N MET A 122 -9.97 -15.13 -7.16
CA MET A 122 -10.55 -14.00 -6.45
C MET A 122 -9.56 -13.51 -5.39
N PHE A 123 -9.44 -12.19 -5.30
CA PHE A 123 -8.65 -11.49 -4.29
C PHE A 123 -9.52 -10.44 -3.61
N ALA A 124 -9.34 -10.27 -2.33
CA ALA A 124 -9.96 -9.19 -1.55
C ALA A 124 -8.93 -8.61 -0.60
N ASN A 125 -8.72 -7.31 -0.64
CA ASN A 125 -7.78 -6.60 0.21
C ASN A 125 -8.50 -5.53 1.01
N PHE A 126 -8.08 -5.35 2.26
CA PHE A 126 -8.61 -4.37 3.20
C PHE A 126 -7.43 -3.55 3.75
N TYR A 127 -7.60 -2.23 3.81
CA TYR A 127 -6.55 -1.30 4.21
C TYR A 127 -7.03 -0.42 5.35
N LEU A 128 -6.21 -0.32 6.40
CA LEU A 128 -6.48 0.49 7.58
C LEU A 128 -5.27 1.37 7.90
N PRO A 129 -5.38 2.70 7.89
CA PRO A 129 -4.35 3.59 8.40
C PRO A 129 -4.05 3.30 9.88
N VAL A 130 -2.78 3.37 10.28
CA VAL A 130 -2.33 3.00 11.65
C VAL A 130 -2.00 4.21 12.49
N ARG A 131 -1.73 5.36 11.88
CA ARG A 131 -1.39 6.63 12.55
C ARG A 131 -2.35 7.72 12.13
N ASP A 132 -2.01 8.95 12.53
CA ASP A 132 -2.80 10.13 12.16
C ASP A 132 -3.13 10.09 10.67
N ASP A 133 -4.40 9.82 10.38
CA ASP A 133 -4.94 9.68 9.03
C ASP A 133 -4.87 11.02 8.29
N ASP A 134 -4.88 12.15 9.05
CA ASP A 134 -4.81 13.50 8.51
C ASP A 134 -3.50 14.18 8.92
N GLN A 135 -2.68 14.52 7.94
CA GLN A 135 -1.43 15.25 8.16
C GLN A 135 -1.46 16.61 7.49
N GLN A 136 -1.29 17.67 8.30
CA GLN A 136 -1.19 19.03 7.81
C GLN A 136 0.24 19.27 7.29
N PHE A 137 0.40 19.47 5.99
CA PHE A 137 1.71 19.73 5.39
C PHE A 137 1.96 21.20 5.05
N ARG A 138 0.92 22.02 4.91
CA ARG A 138 1.05 23.45 4.65
C ARG A 138 -0.01 24.26 5.37
N ARG A 139 0.44 25.32 6.03
CA ARG A 139 -0.42 26.37 6.61
C ARG A 139 0.00 27.71 6.04
N THR A 140 -0.92 28.38 5.36
CA THR A 140 -0.71 29.73 4.84
C THR A 140 -1.63 30.71 5.55
N VAL A 141 -1.05 31.77 6.06
CA VAL A 141 -1.81 32.88 6.67
C VAL A 141 -1.69 34.09 5.78
N THR A 142 -2.80 34.51 5.22
CA THR A 142 -2.88 35.68 4.32
C THR A 142 -3.72 36.76 4.98
N ALA A 143 -3.20 37.99 5.05
CA ALA A 143 -4.00 39.12 5.50
C ALA A 143 -5.19 39.29 4.53
N SER A 144 -6.40 39.28 5.06
CA SER A 144 -7.62 39.39 4.21
C SER A 144 -7.83 40.81 3.64
N GLY A 145 -7.05 41.79 4.12
CA GLY A 145 -7.30 43.18 3.82
C GLY A 145 -8.54 43.78 4.46
N VAL A 146 -9.26 42.96 5.23
CA VAL A 146 -10.47 43.40 5.95
C VAL A 146 -10.12 43.75 7.39
N ASN A 147 -10.40 44.98 7.78
CA ASN A 147 -10.26 45.45 9.14
C ASN A 147 -11.63 45.55 9.80
N VAL A 148 -11.74 44.95 10.98
CA VAL A 148 -12.94 45.06 11.82
C VAL A 148 -12.67 46.11 12.88
N PHE A 149 -13.53 47.12 12.93
CA PHE A 149 -13.48 48.18 13.94
C PHE A 149 -14.45 47.85 15.04
N ASN A 150 -13.99 47.88 16.28
CA ASN A 150 -14.85 47.75 17.42
C ASN A 150 -14.46 48.75 18.50
N PHE A 151 -15.43 49.24 19.32
CA PHE A 151 -15.19 50.11 20.42
C PHE A 151 -14.99 49.31 21.71
N GLN A 152 -13.87 49.55 22.40
CA GLN A 152 -13.61 49.02 23.73
C GLN A 152 -13.58 50.21 24.71
N GLY A 153 -14.73 50.51 25.29
CA GLY A 153 -14.93 51.74 26.05
C GLY A 153 -14.86 52.97 25.15
N GLN A 154 -13.92 53.90 25.41
CA GLN A 154 -13.68 55.10 24.55
C GLN A 154 -12.60 54.91 23.50
N ASN A 155 -12.00 53.69 23.40
CA ASN A 155 -10.95 53.40 22.45
C ASN A 155 -11.51 52.66 21.24
N LEU A 156 -11.06 53.03 20.03
CA LEU A 156 -11.32 52.33 18.80
C LEU A 156 -10.25 51.23 18.62
N ALA A 157 -10.66 49.97 18.71
CA ALA A 157 -9.81 48.81 18.37
C ALA A 157 -9.97 48.45 16.92
N VAL A 158 -8.86 48.24 16.22
CA VAL A 158 -8.82 47.76 14.84
C VAL A 158 -8.23 46.36 14.83
N ASN A 159 -9.02 45.39 14.42
CA ASN A 159 -8.61 44.02 14.28
C ASN A 159 -8.54 43.64 12.79
N SER A 160 -7.38 43.20 12.34
CA SER A 160 -7.21 42.68 10.99
C SER A 160 -7.62 41.20 10.96
N LEU A 161 -8.50 40.85 10.04
CA LEU A 161 -8.84 39.46 9.77
C LEU A 161 -7.75 38.81 8.93
N ASN A 162 -7.37 37.61 9.29
CA ASN A 162 -6.44 36.78 8.52
C ASN A 162 -7.18 35.58 7.98
N LEU A 163 -6.98 35.29 6.69
CA LEU A 163 -7.40 34.04 6.10
C LEU A 163 -6.33 32.98 6.37
N VAL A 164 -6.73 31.91 7.04
CA VAL A 164 -5.86 30.75 7.29
C VAL A 164 -6.29 29.63 6.38
N THR A 165 -5.42 29.28 5.43
CA THR A 165 -5.60 28.12 4.56
C THR A 165 -4.71 26.99 5.07
N GLN A 166 -5.29 25.82 5.28
CA GLN A 166 -4.59 24.60 5.65
C GLN A 166 -4.74 23.59 4.52
N GLN A 167 -3.63 22.99 4.12
CA GLN A 167 -3.62 21.84 3.21
C GLN A 167 -3.32 20.60 4.03
N VAL A 168 -4.19 19.60 3.91
CA VAL A 168 -4.12 18.36 4.66
C VAL A 168 -4.11 17.21 3.67
N GLU A 169 -3.24 16.24 3.89
CA GLU A 169 -3.26 14.95 3.22
C GLU A 169 -3.85 13.93 4.17
N SER A 170 -4.72 13.06 3.65
CA SER A 170 -5.43 12.06 4.45
C SER A 170 -5.20 10.67 3.90
N ALA A 171 -4.84 9.72 4.78
CA ALA A 171 -4.85 8.31 4.44
C ALA A 171 -6.26 7.75 4.64
N MET A 172 -6.79 7.11 3.61
CA MET A 172 -8.15 6.56 3.63
C MET A 172 -8.15 5.07 3.93
N LYS A 173 -9.17 4.63 4.69
CA LYS A 173 -9.54 3.22 4.78
C LYS A 173 -10.09 2.78 3.44
N GLY A 174 -9.77 1.57 3.03
CA GLY A 174 -10.22 1.08 1.74
C GLY A 174 -10.35 -0.43 1.69
N PHE A 175 -11.01 -0.87 0.64
CA PHE A 175 -10.98 -2.27 0.23
C PHE A 175 -10.97 -2.33 -1.30
N ASP A 176 -10.37 -3.37 -1.83
CA ASP A 176 -10.45 -3.72 -3.24
C ASP A 176 -10.76 -5.20 -3.41
N THR A 177 -11.33 -5.55 -4.55
CA THR A 177 -11.59 -6.93 -4.94
C THR A 177 -11.26 -7.09 -6.40
N GLU A 178 -10.61 -8.20 -6.74
CA GLU A 178 -10.30 -8.59 -8.09
C GLU A 178 -10.88 -9.98 -8.35
N PHE A 179 -11.43 -10.18 -9.53
CA PHE A 179 -11.97 -11.45 -10.00
C PHE A 179 -11.48 -11.69 -11.42
N GLY A 180 -10.87 -12.84 -11.66
CA GLY A 180 -10.29 -13.22 -12.95
C GLY A 180 -10.51 -14.68 -13.33
#